data_25b8e105947a3bf0f5758177cdf43e7c
#
_entry.id   25b8e105947a3bf0f5758177cdf43e7c
#
_cell.length_a   1.000
_cell.length_b   1.000
_cell.length_c   1.000
_cell.angle_alpha   90.00
_cell.angle_beta   90.00
_cell.angle_gamma   90.00
#
_symmetry.space_group_name_H-M   'P 1'
#
loop_
_entity.id
_entity.type
_entity.pdbx_description
1 polymer ?
#
loop_
_entity_poly.entity_id
_entity_poly.type
_entity_poly.pdbx_seq_one_letter_code
_entity_poly.pdbx_strand_id
1 'polypeptide(L)'
;MAPVAGRSYVRRMKPGEHPDFYRFAPPPGTSRESTIRLDAEGKFWHDGERVDHPALEKALHEWIALHPDDGRYILTNGYDWTYFKVDDAPYIVRTLRVKADGVSLVLSDESEEPLAPETLRVGAGDALYVKVKGGKFTARFSRHAQTALAPILHEDKPGVLRLTVGGRDYPIG
;
A
#
# COMPACT_ATOMS: atom_id res chain seq x y z
N MET A 1 43.52 -15.65 33.05
CA MET A 1 42.36 -15.79 32.17
C MET A 1 42.10 -14.43 31.55
N ALA A 2 42.44 -14.23 30.30
CA ALA A 2 42.17 -12.95 29.62
C ALA A 2 40.68 -12.92 29.20
N PRO A 3 39.97 -11.76 29.37
CA PRO A 3 38.58 -11.65 28.90
C PRO A 3 38.56 -11.75 27.38
N VAL A 4 37.76 -12.64 26.86
CA VAL A 4 37.44 -12.74 25.45
C VAL A 4 36.70 -11.43 25.08
N ALA A 5 37.40 -10.60 24.32
CA ALA A 5 36.81 -9.37 23.78
C ALA A 5 35.59 -9.76 22.93
N GLY A 6 34.41 -9.44 23.40
CA GLY A 6 33.18 -9.60 22.64
C GLY A 6 33.32 -8.84 21.32
N ARG A 7 33.27 -9.55 20.20
CA ARG A 7 33.10 -8.94 18.88
C ARG A 7 31.79 -8.18 18.93
N SER A 8 31.86 -6.87 19.05
CA SER A 8 30.73 -6.00 18.81
C SER A 8 30.30 -6.21 17.36
N TYR A 9 29.16 -6.84 17.16
CA TYR A 9 28.52 -6.98 15.87
C TYR A 9 28.08 -5.56 15.46
N VAL A 10 28.94 -4.87 14.72
CA VAL A 10 28.54 -3.62 14.08
C VAL A 10 27.55 -4.00 12.98
N ARG A 11 26.27 -3.80 13.26
CA ARG A 11 25.20 -3.96 12.24
C ARG A 11 25.55 -3.03 11.08
N ARG A 12 25.86 -3.60 9.92
CA ARG A 12 26.06 -2.82 8.70
C ARG A 12 24.74 -2.14 8.36
N MET A 13 24.72 -0.82 8.36
CA MET A 13 23.58 -0.01 7.97
C MET A 13 23.25 -0.28 6.49
N LYS A 14 21.97 -0.54 6.18
CA LYS A 14 21.52 -0.67 4.78
C LYS A 14 21.61 0.69 4.09
N PRO A 15 21.89 0.74 2.77
CA PRO A 15 21.91 2.01 2.03
C PRO A 15 20.65 2.86 2.25
N GLY A 16 19.47 2.25 2.32
CA GLY A 16 18.19 2.93 2.54
C GLY A 16 18.03 3.60 3.91
N GLU A 17 18.89 3.28 4.87
CA GLU A 17 18.92 3.91 6.18
C GLU A 17 19.77 5.21 6.18
N HIS A 18 20.50 5.50 5.09
CA HIS A 18 21.28 6.71 4.96
C HIS A 18 20.35 7.91 4.70
N PRO A 19 20.55 9.07 5.37
CA PRO A 19 19.71 10.26 5.21
C PRO A 19 19.57 10.76 3.78
N ASP A 20 20.61 10.60 2.95
CA ASP A 20 20.65 11.07 1.57
C ASP A 20 20.39 9.97 0.54
N PHE A 21 19.94 8.80 0.97
CA PHE A 21 19.71 7.63 0.08
C PHE A 21 18.90 7.99 -1.17
N TYR A 22 17.83 8.76 -1.02
CA TYR A 22 16.96 9.15 -2.13
C TYR A 22 17.50 10.31 -2.96
N ARG A 23 18.63 10.91 -2.56
CA ARG A 23 19.30 12.04 -3.25
C ARG A 23 20.56 11.64 -3.97
N PHE A 24 21.05 10.41 -3.77
CA PHE A 24 22.17 9.90 -4.52
C PHE A 24 21.81 9.70 -6.00
N ALA A 25 22.72 10.09 -6.87
CA ALA A 25 22.55 9.86 -8.29
C ALA A 25 22.46 8.36 -8.61
N PRO A 26 21.67 7.98 -9.64
CA PRO A 26 21.65 6.61 -10.10
C PRO A 26 23.02 6.21 -10.67
N PRO A 27 23.30 4.88 -10.79
CA PRO A 27 24.52 4.43 -11.46
C PRO A 27 24.67 5.04 -12.85
N PRO A 28 25.92 5.32 -13.32
CA PRO A 28 26.17 5.90 -14.63
C PRO A 28 25.43 5.16 -15.76
N GLY A 29 24.78 5.92 -16.66
CA GLY A 29 24.01 5.36 -17.77
C GLY A 29 22.64 4.79 -17.41
N THR A 30 22.19 4.94 -16.16
CA THR A 30 20.86 4.54 -15.70
C THR A 30 20.01 5.74 -15.31
N SER A 31 18.69 5.52 -15.18
CA SER A 31 17.71 6.52 -14.76
C SER A 31 16.93 6.04 -13.54
N ARG A 32 16.46 6.98 -12.74
CA ARG A 32 15.48 6.69 -11.68
C ARG A 32 14.08 6.46 -12.22
N GLU A 33 13.80 6.84 -13.45
CA GLU A 33 12.54 6.54 -14.12
C GLU A 33 12.51 5.07 -14.56
N SER A 34 11.32 4.47 -14.56
CA SER A 34 11.10 3.09 -15.01
C SER A 34 9.82 2.99 -15.84
N THR A 35 9.64 1.87 -16.50
CA THR A 35 8.41 1.52 -17.21
C THR A 35 7.44 0.72 -16.33
N ILE A 36 7.76 0.56 -15.05
CA ILE A 36 6.91 -0.19 -14.11
C ILE A 36 5.63 0.60 -13.84
N ARG A 37 4.51 -0.09 -13.94
CA ARG A 37 3.18 0.47 -13.74
C ARG A 37 2.34 -0.48 -12.89
N LEU A 38 1.60 0.07 -11.93
CA LEU A 38 0.57 -0.62 -11.16
C LEU A 38 -0.78 -0.19 -11.69
N ASP A 39 -1.57 -1.13 -12.21
CA ASP A 39 -2.88 -0.82 -12.75
C ASP A 39 -3.96 -0.67 -11.66
N ALA A 40 -5.17 -0.27 -12.07
CA ALA A 40 -6.28 -0.04 -11.16
C ALA A 40 -6.77 -1.31 -10.44
N GLU A 41 -6.42 -2.48 -10.95
CA GLU A 41 -6.77 -3.78 -10.35
C GLU A 41 -5.68 -4.33 -9.43
N GLY A 42 -4.56 -3.61 -9.28
CA GLY A 42 -3.45 -4.02 -8.43
C GLY A 42 -2.46 -4.97 -9.11
N LYS A 43 -2.39 -4.96 -10.44
CA LYS A 43 -1.45 -5.75 -11.22
C LYS A 43 -0.26 -4.92 -11.68
N PHE A 44 0.95 -5.45 -11.53
CA PHE A 44 2.16 -4.81 -12.01
C PHE A 44 2.46 -5.16 -13.46
N TRP A 45 2.98 -4.17 -14.18
CA TRP A 45 3.42 -4.24 -15.57
C TRP A 45 4.84 -3.68 -15.67
N HIS A 46 5.65 -4.28 -16.52
CA HIS A 46 7.00 -3.82 -16.81
C HIS A 46 7.26 -3.96 -18.32
N ASP A 47 7.71 -2.88 -18.94
CA ASP A 47 7.90 -2.82 -20.41
C ASP A 47 6.66 -3.26 -21.22
N GLY A 48 5.46 -2.95 -20.71
CA GLY A 48 4.20 -3.32 -21.33
C GLY A 48 3.78 -4.80 -21.15
N GLU A 49 4.56 -5.57 -20.41
CA GLU A 49 4.25 -6.96 -20.07
C GLU A 49 3.84 -7.10 -18.61
N ARG A 50 2.86 -7.94 -18.37
CA ARG A 50 2.42 -8.22 -17.02
C ARG A 50 3.48 -8.98 -16.24
N VAL A 51 3.74 -8.54 -15.01
CA VAL A 51 4.59 -9.27 -14.06
C VAL A 51 3.81 -10.47 -13.54
N ASP A 52 4.15 -11.66 -14.04
CA ASP A 52 3.47 -12.94 -13.73
C ASP A 52 4.40 -13.90 -12.97
N HIS A 53 5.09 -13.36 -11.99
CA HIS A 53 5.96 -14.13 -11.08
C HIS A 53 5.53 -13.82 -9.63
N PRO A 54 4.89 -14.77 -8.93
CA PRO A 54 4.27 -14.51 -7.62
C PRO A 54 5.22 -13.89 -6.58
N ALA A 55 6.45 -14.36 -6.50
CA ALA A 55 7.43 -13.84 -5.54
C ALA A 55 7.85 -12.39 -5.87
N LEU A 56 8.04 -12.08 -7.15
CA LEU A 56 8.35 -10.72 -7.58
C LEU A 56 7.15 -9.78 -7.40
N GLU A 57 5.96 -10.23 -7.77
CA GLU A 57 4.72 -9.45 -7.58
C GLU A 57 4.52 -9.09 -6.11
N LYS A 58 4.70 -10.05 -5.20
CA LYS A 58 4.64 -9.81 -3.76
C LYS A 58 5.69 -8.79 -3.32
N ALA A 59 6.93 -8.95 -3.75
CA ALA A 59 8.02 -8.03 -3.42
C ALA A 59 7.73 -6.61 -3.91
N LEU A 60 7.23 -6.44 -5.12
CA LEU A 60 6.86 -5.14 -5.67
C LEU A 60 5.78 -4.44 -4.82
N HIS A 61 4.75 -5.17 -4.38
CA HIS A 61 3.75 -4.62 -3.47
C HIS A 61 4.35 -4.17 -2.13
N GLU A 62 5.31 -4.92 -1.59
CA GLU A 62 5.98 -4.58 -0.33
C GLU A 62 6.92 -3.37 -0.47
N TRP A 63 7.43 -3.09 -1.67
CA TRP A 63 8.42 -2.04 -1.94
C TRP A 63 7.82 -0.67 -2.21
N ILE A 64 6.52 -0.54 -2.27
CA ILE A 64 5.86 0.75 -2.53
C ILE A 64 6.17 1.74 -1.40
N ALA A 65 6.64 2.91 -1.79
CA ALA A 65 6.93 4.01 -0.89
C ALA A 65 6.68 5.36 -1.58
N LEU A 66 6.85 6.43 -0.84
CA LEU A 66 6.83 7.79 -1.38
C LEU A 66 8.23 8.38 -1.31
N HIS A 67 8.65 9.04 -2.40
CA HIS A 67 9.90 9.80 -2.38
C HIS A 67 9.77 10.95 -1.38
N PRO A 68 10.72 11.13 -0.45
CA PRO A 68 10.59 12.10 0.63
C PRO A 68 10.60 13.56 0.18
N ASP A 69 11.18 13.87 -0.99
CA ASP A 69 11.30 15.24 -1.46
C ASP A 69 10.14 15.67 -2.37
N ASP A 70 9.63 14.80 -3.24
CA ASP A 70 8.60 15.14 -4.24
C ASP A 70 7.27 14.42 -4.04
N GLY A 71 7.19 13.45 -3.14
CA GLY A 71 5.98 12.69 -2.87
C GLY A 71 5.55 11.74 -3.99
N ARG A 72 6.36 11.55 -5.02
CA ARG A 72 6.07 10.60 -6.10
C ARG A 72 6.18 9.17 -5.59
N TYR A 73 5.44 8.28 -6.22
CA TYR A 73 5.54 6.86 -5.92
C TYR A 73 6.86 6.28 -6.37
N ILE A 74 7.48 5.52 -5.49
CA ILE A 74 8.72 4.78 -5.74
C ILE A 74 8.58 3.33 -5.29
N LEU A 75 9.43 2.48 -5.86
CA LEU A 75 9.70 1.13 -5.37
C LEU A 75 11.09 1.11 -4.77
N THR A 76 11.23 0.62 -3.55
CA THR A 76 12.53 0.47 -2.89
C THR A 76 12.63 -0.83 -2.12
N ASN A 77 13.74 -1.52 -2.29
CA ASN A 77 14.12 -2.71 -1.50
C ASN A 77 15.08 -2.38 -0.35
N GLY A 78 15.34 -1.08 -0.12
CA GLY A 78 16.31 -0.61 0.88
C GLY A 78 17.76 -0.58 0.39
N TYR A 79 18.04 -1.06 -0.82
CA TYR A 79 19.37 -1.05 -1.46
C TYR A 79 19.41 -0.16 -2.70
N ASP A 80 18.28 -0.05 -3.38
CA ASP A 80 18.09 0.82 -4.53
C ASP A 80 16.62 1.27 -4.59
N TRP A 81 16.30 2.18 -5.50
CA TRP A 81 14.94 2.66 -5.69
C TRP A 81 14.72 3.18 -7.11
N THR A 82 13.47 3.19 -7.54
CA THR A 82 13.05 3.70 -8.84
C THR A 82 11.67 4.32 -8.75
N TYR A 83 11.39 5.33 -9.57
CA TYR A 83 10.03 5.82 -9.76
C TYR A 83 9.19 4.81 -10.53
N PHE A 84 7.91 4.76 -10.25
CA PHE A 84 6.95 3.97 -11.01
C PHE A 84 5.60 4.67 -11.08
N LYS A 85 4.74 4.22 -11.99
CA LYS A 85 3.42 4.80 -12.21
C LYS A 85 2.35 4.00 -11.48
N VAL A 86 1.42 4.70 -10.84
CA VAL A 86 0.21 4.13 -10.25
C VAL A 86 -1.00 4.69 -11.00
N ASP A 87 -1.80 3.83 -11.62
CA ASP A 87 -2.94 4.26 -12.40
C ASP A 87 -4.12 4.75 -11.55
N ASP A 88 -4.32 4.15 -10.37
CA ASP A 88 -5.43 4.51 -9.48
C ASP A 88 -4.96 4.56 -8.02
N ALA A 89 -4.96 3.45 -7.29
CA ALA A 89 -4.53 3.39 -5.90
C ALA A 89 -3.28 2.51 -5.73
N PRO A 90 -2.34 2.90 -4.85
CA PRO A 90 -1.12 2.11 -4.63
C PRO A 90 -1.35 0.79 -3.91
N TYR A 91 -2.46 0.67 -3.17
CA TYR A 91 -2.83 -0.55 -2.47
C TYR A 91 -4.22 -1.02 -2.87
N ILE A 92 -4.44 -2.32 -2.78
CA ILE A 92 -5.75 -2.96 -2.93
C ILE A 92 -6.12 -3.61 -1.60
N VAL A 93 -7.33 -3.39 -1.13
CA VAL A 93 -7.92 -4.22 -0.08
C VAL A 93 -8.39 -5.51 -0.73
N ARG A 94 -7.66 -6.60 -0.52
CA ARG A 94 -7.97 -7.90 -1.15
C ARG A 94 -9.12 -8.59 -0.48
N THR A 95 -9.12 -8.57 0.85
CA THR A 95 -10.18 -9.15 1.67
C THR A 95 -10.25 -8.44 3.00
N LEU A 96 -11.26 -8.76 3.78
CA LEU A 96 -11.45 -8.18 5.11
C LEU A 96 -12.23 -9.14 6.02
N ARG A 97 -12.16 -8.86 7.32
CA ARG A 97 -12.94 -9.55 8.35
C ARG A 97 -13.72 -8.52 9.16
N VAL A 98 -15.03 -8.68 9.20
CA VAL A 98 -15.90 -7.89 10.06
C VAL A 98 -15.88 -8.51 11.45
N LYS A 99 -15.52 -7.72 12.46
CA LYS A 99 -15.49 -8.08 13.88
C LYS A 99 -16.50 -7.23 14.64
N ALA A 100 -16.78 -7.62 15.89
CA ALA A 100 -17.72 -6.88 16.74
C ALA A 100 -17.31 -5.40 16.97
N ASP A 101 -16.02 -5.13 17.03
CA ASP A 101 -15.43 -3.81 17.34
C ASP A 101 -14.86 -3.06 16.13
N GLY A 102 -14.83 -3.68 14.96
CA GLY A 102 -14.26 -3.06 13.76
C GLY A 102 -14.11 -4.02 12.60
N VAL A 103 -13.34 -3.56 11.60
CA VAL A 103 -13.03 -4.33 10.40
C VAL A 103 -11.51 -4.42 10.26
N SER A 104 -11.00 -5.62 10.03
CA SER A 104 -9.58 -5.87 9.73
C SER A 104 -9.40 -6.04 8.22
N LEU A 105 -8.54 -5.23 7.62
CA LEU A 105 -8.23 -5.26 6.20
C LEU A 105 -7.01 -6.12 5.92
N VAL A 106 -7.03 -6.87 4.82
CA VAL A 106 -5.85 -7.53 4.25
C VAL A 106 -5.51 -6.84 2.94
N LEU A 107 -4.33 -6.24 2.89
CA LEU A 107 -3.88 -5.44 1.74
C LEU A 107 -3.08 -6.27 0.72
N SER A 108 -2.85 -5.67 -0.42
CA SER A 108 -2.12 -6.28 -1.55
C SER A 108 -0.66 -6.65 -1.25
N ASP A 109 -0.04 -6.05 -0.24
CA ASP A 109 1.27 -6.43 0.30
C ASP A 109 1.21 -7.53 1.36
N GLU A 110 0.02 -8.14 1.55
CA GLU A 110 -0.29 -9.15 2.57
C GLU A 110 -0.26 -8.65 4.02
N SER A 111 -0.08 -7.35 4.24
CA SER A 111 -0.21 -6.76 5.57
C SER A 111 -1.67 -6.66 6.00
N GLU A 112 -1.89 -6.68 7.30
CA GLU A 112 -3.21 -6.50 7.91
C GLU A 112 -3.23 -5.23 8.75
N GLU A 113 -4.35 -4.50 8.68
CA GLU A 113 -4.57 -3.33 9.52
C GLU A 113 -6.06 -3.06 9.75
N PRO A 114 -6.42 -2.33 10.81
CA PRO A 114 -7.80 -1.92 11.03
C PRO A 114 -8.28 -0.95 9.93
N LEU A 115 -9.53 -1.11 9.51
CA LEU A 115 -10.21 -0.11 8.70
C LEU A 115 -10.30 1.22 9.47
N ALA A 116 -9.94 2.31 8.81
CA ALA A 116 -10.20 3.68 9.27
C ALA A 116 -11.54 4.15 8.65
N PRO A 117 -12.69 3.93 9.31
CA PRO A 117 -14.00 4.09 8.68
C PRO A 117 -14.31 5.54 8.29
N GLU A 118 -13.72 6.51 8.99
CA GLU A 118 -13.87 7.94 8.69
C GLU A 118 -13.21 8.36 7.37
N THR A 119 -12.34 7.52 6.81
CA THR A 119 -11.65 7.78 5.55
C THR A 119 -12.28 7.09 4.34
N LEU A 120 -13.33 6.29 4.56
CA LEU A 120 -14.05 5.63 3.48
C LEU A 120 -14.68 6.64 2.53
N ARG A 121 -14.53 6.41 1.24
CA ARG A 121 -15.17 7.21 0.20
C ARG A 121 -15.56 6.38 -1.01
N VAL A 122 -16.56 6.83 -1.73
CA VAL A 122 -16.98 6.27 -3.01
C VAL A 122 -16.33 7.07 -4.13
N GLY A 123 -15.72 6.38 -5.07
CA GLY A 123 -15.16 6.96 -6.29
C GLY A 123 -15.98 6.60 -7.53
N ALA A 124 -15.38 6.84 -8.69
CA ALA A 124 -15.98 6.53 -9.97
C ALA A 124 -16.35 5.05 -10.09
N GLY A 125 -17.51 4.75 -10.69
CA GLY A 125 -17.97 3.37 -10.88
C GLY A 125 -18.32 2.64 -9.58
N ASP A 126 -18.69 3.36 -8.53
CA ASP A 126 -19.02 2.84 -7.20
C ASP A 126 -17.85 2.10 -6.52
N ALA A 127 -16.62 2.40 -6.93
CA ALA A 127 -15.43 1.88 -6.28
C ALA A 127 -15.28 2.48 -4.88
N LEU A 128 -14.94 1.66 -3.90
CA LEU A 128 -14.65 2.09 -2.54
C LEU A 128 -13.15 2.29 -2.33
N TYR A 129 -12.81 3.34 -1.61
CA TYR A 129 -11.44 3.69 -1.23
C TYR A 129 -11.36 3.96 0.27
N VAL A 130 -10.20 3.72 0.83
CA VAL A 130 -9.90 3.97 2.23
C VAL A 130 -8.45 4.41 2.38
N LYS A 131 -8.14 5.18 3.41
CA LYS A 131 -6.76 5.49 3.76
C LYS A 131 -6.15 4.35 4.57
N VAL A 132 -4.91 4.03 4.26
CA VAL A 132 -4.14 2.95 4.89
C VAL A 132 -2.73 3.43 5.25
N LYS A 133 -1.98 2.60 5.97
CA LYS A 133 -0.60 2.91 6.37
C LYS A 133 -0.47 4.25 7.10
N GLY A 134 -1.31 4.44 8.11
CA GLY A 134 -1.32 5.68 8.89
C GLY A 134 -1.83 6.90 8.12
N GLY A 135 -2.64 6.69 7.11
CA GLY A 135 -3.20 7.74 6.25
C GLY A 135 -2.30 8.20 5.11
N LYS A 136 -1.13 7.58 4.95
CA LYS A 136 -0.15 7.97 3.92
C LYS A 136 -0.52 7.52 2.51
N PHE A 137 -1.31 6.45 2.40
CA PHE A 137 -1.67 5.84 1.12
C PHE A 137 -3.18 5.64 1.02
N THR A 138 -3.66 5.55 -0.21
CA THR A 138 -5.02 5.14 -0.52
C THR A 138 -5.02 3.67 -0.94
N ALA A 139 -6.02 2.91 -0.48
CA ALA A 139 -6.32 1.58 -0.97
C ALA A 139 -7.68 1.56 -1.64
N ARG A 140 -7.79 0.84 -2.76
CA ARG A 140 -9.05 0.54 -3.44
C ARG A 140 -9.53 -0.84 -3.01
N PHE A 141 -10.80 -0.98 -2.70
CA PHE A 141 -11.40 -2.27 -2.41
C PHE A 141 -11.51 -3.10 -3.68
N SER A 142 -11.08 -4.37 -3.62
CA SER A 142 -11.43 -5.35 -4.64
C SER A 142 -12.93 -5.61 -4.63
N ARG A 143 -13.48 -6.21 -5.68
CA ARG A 143 -14.89 -6.63 -5.70
C ARG A 143 -15.21 -7.59 -4.57
N HIS A 144 -14.30 -8.52 -4.31
CA HIS A 144 -14.44 -9.47 -3.19
C HIS A 144 -14.53 -8.74 -1.85
N ALA A 145 -13.65 -7.76 -1.60
CA ALA A 145 -13.67 -6.98 -0.37
C ALA A 145 -14.93 -6.11 -0.26
N GLN A 146 -15.41 -5.50 -1.35
CA GLN A 146 -16.67 -4.75 -1.34
C GLN A 146 -17.86 -5.65 -0.99
N THR A 147 -17.90 -6.85 -1.54
CA THR A 147 -18.94 -7.85 -1.21
C THR A 147 -18.88 -8.23 0.27
N ALA A 148 -17.69 -8.42 0.82
CA ALA A 148 -17.50 -8.74 2.23
C ALA A 148 -17.91 -7.59 3.17
N LEU A 149 -17.81 -6.34 2.70
CA LEU A 149 -18.22 -5.15 3.46
C LEU A 149 -19.73 -4.87 3.38
N ALA A 150 -20.41 -5.35 2.33
CA ALA A 150 -21.81 -5.06 2.04
C ALA A 150 -22.77 -5.28 3.22
N PRO A 151 -22.65 -6.33 4.06
CA PRO A 151 -23.56 -6.54 5.19
C PRO A 151 -23.60 -5.40 6.21
N ILE A 152 -22.58 -4.59 6.30
CA ILE A 152 -22.50 -3.46 7.24
C ILE A 152 -22.58 -2.09 6.53
N LEU A 153 -22.82 -2.09 5.23
CA LEU A 153 -23.11 -0.88 4.44
C LEU A 153 -24.61 -0.70 4.32
N HIS A 154 -25.10 0.51 4.56
CA HIS A 154 -26.51 0.86 4.46
C HIS A 154 -26.68 2.09 3.59
N GLU A 155 -27.73 2.11 2.79
CA GLU A 155 -28.17 3.31 2.08
C GLU A 155 -29.34 3.92 2.87
N ASP A 156 -29.05 4.99 3.60
CA ASP A 156 -30.01 5.73 4.42
C ASP A 156 -31.02 6.52 3.57
N LYS A 157 -30.49 7.18 2.58
CA LYS A 157 -31.23 7.96 1.56
C LYS A 157 -30.60 7.67 0.21
N PRO A 158 -31.31 7.80 -0.91
CA PRO A 158 -30.73 7.61 -2.23
C PRO A 158 -29.39 8.33 -2.40
N GLY A 159 -28.32 7.57 -2.64
CA GLY A 159 -26.97 8.09 -2.80
C GLY A 159 -26.19 8.39 -1.51
N VAL A 160 -26.76 8.18 -0.34
CA VAL A 160 -26.09 8.39 0.95
C VAL A 160 -25.80 7.05 1.63
N LEU A 161 -24.53 6.64 1.57
CA LEU A 161 -24.06 5.41 2.19
C LEU A 161 -23.58 5.66 3.62
N ARG A 162 -23.83 4.69 4.49
CA ARG A 162 -23.32 4.63 5.85
C ARG A 162 -22.72 3.27 6.14
N LEU A 163 -21.64 3.27 6.92
CA LEU A 163 -21.03 2.07 7.48
C LEU A 163 -21.41 1.97 8.96
N THR A 164 -21.98 0.83 9.37
CA THR A 164 -22.27 0.54 10.78
C THR A 164 -21.33 -0.53 11.29
N VAL A 165 -20.46 -0.17 12.22
CA VAL A 165 -19.49 -1.08 12.82
C VAL A 165 -19.15 -0.64 14.26
N GLY A 166 -19.02 -1.62 15.16
CA GLY A 166 -18.70 -1.35 16.56
C GLY A 166 -19.75 -0.50 17.28
N GLY A 167 -21.03 -0.60 16.89
CA GLY A 167 -22.11 0.20 17.44
C GLY A 167 -22.10 1.68 17.03
N ARG A 168 -21.32 2.04 15.99
CA ARG A 168 -21.22 3.39 15.46
C ARG A 168 -21.56 3.42 13.98
N ASP A 169 -22.15 4.54 13.55
CA ASP A 169 -22.44 4.84 12.15
C ASP A 169 -21.45 5.86 11.59
N TYR A 170 -20.89 5.56 10.43
CA TYR A 170 -19.97 6.42 9.72
C TYR A 170 -20.55 6.78 8.36
N PRO A 171 -20.74 8.08 8.06
CA PRO A 171 -21.14 8.50 6.71
C PRO A 171 -19.98 8.27 5.75
N ILE A 172 -20.29 7.81 4.53
CA ILE A 172 -19.31 7.61 3.47
C ILE A 172 -19.38 8.79 2.51
N GLY A 173 -18.22 9.46 2.36
CA GLY A 173 -18.07 10.64 1.52
C GLY A 173 -17.82 10.36 0.04
#